data_740f1d77802107ae6484a1814d9a770d
#
_entry.id   740f1d77802107ae6484a1814d9a770d
#
_cell.length_a   1.000
_cell.length_b   1.000
_cell.length_c   1.000
_cell.angle_alpha   90.00
_cell.angle_beta   90.00
_cell.angle_gamma   90.00
#
_symmetry.space_group_name_H-M   'P 1'
#
loop_
_entity.id
_entity.type
_entity.pdbx_description
1 polymer ?
#
loop_
_entity_poly.entity_id
_entity_poly.type
_entity_poly.pdbx_seq_one_letter_code
_entity_poly.pdbx_strand_id
1 'polypeptide(L)'
;MGGTGTWSVAAAHPGFFARIAPLSGSIRSTPENIQALVNTPVYSFVGTADTIVPPESTQAFVEALVSAGGDAQLVELSGADHFSVPSLAYLGDYDLVDWLQGK
;
A
#
# COMPACT_ATOMS: atom_id res chain seq x y z
N MET A 1 -9.62 -2.77 -6.77
CA MET A 1 -10.51 -1.72 -6.23
C MET A 1 -10.27 -1.49 -4.74
N GLY A 2 -10.17 -2.56 -3.93
CA GLY A 2 -9.97 -2.43 -2.49
C GLY A 2 -8.72 -1.68 -2.09
N GLY A 3 -7.60 -1.88 -2.81
CA GLY A 3 -6.34 -1.18 -2.51
C GLY A 3 -6.42 0.32 -2.73
N THR A 4 -7.03 0.75 -3.84
CA THR A 4 -7.24 2.17 -4.13
C THR A 4 -8.17 2.79 -3.08
N GLY A 5 -9.23 2.08 -2.67
CA GLY A 5 -10.12 2.54 -1.61
C GLY A 5 -9.40 2.69 -0.28
N THR A 6 -8.53 1.73 0.07
CA THR A 6 -7.72 1.81 1.30
C THR A 6 -6.86 3.05 1.33
N TRP A 7 -6.13 3.33 0.24
CA TRP A 7 -5.33 4.54 0.12
C TRP A 7 -6.18 5.81 0.26
N SER A 8 -7.31 5.86 -0.44
CA SER A 8 -8.16 7.04 -0.49
C SER A 8 -8.80 7.35 0.88
N VAL A 9 -9.32 6.33 1.56
CA VAL A 9 -9.93 6.50 2.88
C VAL A 9 -8.88 6.91 3.90
N ALA A 10 -7.71 6.29 3.88
CA ALA A 10 -6.64 6.63 4.82
C ALA A 10 -6.14 8.07 4.61
N ALA A 11 -6.00 8.51 3.36
CA ALA A 11 -5.58 9.88 3.06
C ALA A 11 -6.64 10.92 3.43
N ALA A 12 -7.93 10.55 3.32
CA ALA A 12 -9.03 11.45 3.69
C ALA A 12 -9.19 11.58 5.22
N HIS A 13 -8.66 10.63 5.98
CA HIS A 13 -8.79 10.61 7.44
C HIS A 13 -7.42 10.41 8.09
N PRO A 14 -6.50 11.40 8.00
CA PRO A 14 -5.15 11.27 8.55
C PRO A 14 -5.18 10.99 10.05
N GLY A 15 -4.40 10.00 10.47
CA GLY A 15 -4.30 9.62 11.88
C GLY A 15 -5.43 8.74 12.39
N PHE A 16 -6.44 8.44 11.56
CA PHE A 16 -7.55 7.57 11.97
C PHE A 16 -7.11 6.10 12.06
N PHE A 17 -6.27 5.67 11.12
CA PHE A 17 -5.81 4.28 11.06
C PHE A 17 -4.41 4.16 11.66
N ALA A 18 -4.20 3.18 12.53
CA ALA A 18 -2.88 2.90 13.10
C ALA A 18 -1.91 2.38 12.04
N ARG A 19 -2.40 1.55 11.11
CA ARG A 19 -1.63 0.95 10.01
C ARG A 19 -2.53 0.68 8.83
N ILE A 20 -1.97 0.66 7.63
CA ILE A 20 -2.71 0.27 6.41
C ILE A 20 -1.90 -0.69 5.57
N ALA A 21 -2.60 -1.58 4.86
CA ALA A 21 -2.00 -2.55 3.95
C ALA A 21 -2.76 -2.56 2.62
N PRO A 22 -2.51 -1.58 1.74
CA PRO A 22 -3.19 -1.53 0.45
C PRO A 22 -2.74 -2.68 -0.46
N LEU A 23 -3.70 -3.37 -1.05
CA LEU A 23 -3.46 -4.50 -1.95
C LEU A 23 -3.90 -4.13 -3.35
N SER A 24 -2.97 -4.10 -4.30
CA SER A 24 -3.24 -3.82 -5.73
C SER A 24 -3.96 -2.51 -5.97
N GLY A 25 -3.63 -1.48 -5.22
CA GLY A 25 -4.23 -0.16 -5.38
C GLY A 25 -3.20 0.92 -5.61
N SER A 26 -3.66 2.11 -5.96
CA SER A 26 -2.79 3.27 -6.15
C SER A 26 -3.42 4.53 -5.60
N ILE A 27 -2.60 5.55 -5.42
CA ILE A 27 -3.00 6.89 -5.00
C ILE A 27 -2.10 7.90 -5.70
N ARG A 28 -2.62 9.09 -5.94
CA ARG A 28 -1.84 10.14 -6.60
C ARG A 28 -0.76 10.67 -5.65
N SER A 29 0.45 10.87 -6.18
CA SER A 29 1.60 11.37 -5.41
C SER A 29 1.55 12.88 -5.24
N THR A 30 0.46 13.38 -4.67
CA THR A 30 0.32 14.81 -4.37
C THR A 30 0.94 15.12 -3.01
N PRO A 31 1.42 16.38 -2.78
CA PRO A 31 1.94 16.74 -1.46
C PRO A 31 0.91 16.52 -0.35
N GLU A 32 -0.37 16.74 -0.62
CA GLU A 32 -1.44 16.56 0.36
C GLU A 32 -1.58 15.10 0.78
N ASN A 33 -1.54 14.19 -0.19
CA ASN A 33 -1.66 12.75 0.09
C ASN A 33 -0.42 12.24 0.84
N ILE A 34 0.77 12.69 0.45
CA ILE A 34 2.01 12.31 1.12
C ILE A 34 1.97 12.80 2.57
N GLN A 35 1.61 14.05 2.80
CA GLN A 35 1.53 14.62 4.14
C GLN A 35 0.48 13.91 5.00
N ALA A 36 -0.64 13.51 4.40
CA ALA A 36 -1.71 12.81 5.10
C ALA A 36 -1.26 11.42 5.62
N LEU A 37 -0.34 10.76 4.93
CA LEU A 37 0.04 9.38 5.22
C LEU A 37 1.45 9.21 5.78
N VAL A 38 2.22 10.30 5.91
CA VAL A 38 3.61 10.23 6.35
C VAL A 38 3.75 9.62 7.76
N ASN A 39 2.73 9.76 8.61
CA ASN A 39 2.73 9.23 9.97
C ASN A 39 1.94 7.93 10.14
N THR A 40 1.45 7.35 9.04
CA THR A 40 0.72 6.08 9.06
C THR A 40 1.60 4.98 8.48
N PRO A 41 1.98 3.96 9.24
CA PRO A 41 2.76 2.84 8.70
C PRO A 41 2.00 2.13 7.56
N VAL A 42 2.70 1.87 6.47
CA VAL A 42 2.12 1.30 5.24
C VAL A 42 2.88 0.05 4.83
N TYR A 43 2.14 -1.00 4.53
CA TYR A 43 2.68 -2.24 3.97
C TYR A 43 1.88 -2.57 2.71
N SER A 44 2.38 -2.11 1.57
CA SER A 44 1.67 -2.21 0.29
C SER A 44 2.13 -3.40 -0.53
N PHE A 45 1.19 -4.03 -1.23
CA PHE A 45 1.47 -5.18 -2.09
C PHE A 45 0.96 -4.89 -3.49
N VAL A 46 1.81 -5.15 -4.49
CA VAL A 46 1.44 -5.02 -5.89
C VAL A 46 1.90 -6.25 -6.68
N GLY A 47 1.18 -6.55 -7.75
CA GLY A 47 1.55 -7.63 -8.67
C GLY A 47 2.25 -7.06 -9.89
N THR A 48 3.35 -7.67 -10.31
CA THR A 48 4.09 -7.18 -11.49
C THR A 48 3.34 -7.42 -12.79
N ALA A 49 2.36 -8.31 -12.80
CA ALA A 49 1.51 -8.59 -13.96
C ALA A 49 0.14 -7.90 -13.86
N ASP A 50 -0.04 -6.96 -12.94
CA ASP A 50 -1.31 -6.23 -12.79
C ASP A 50 -1.45 -5.23 -13.95
N THR A 51 -2.49 -5.44 -14.77
CA THR A 51 -2.81 -4.55 -15.90
C THR A 51 -3.96 -3.60 -15.60
N ILE A 52 -4.61 -3.76 -14.44
CA ILE A 52 -5.72 -2.90 -14.01
C ILE A 52 -5.17 -1.70 -13.24
N VAL A 53 -4.27 -1.96 -12.28
CA VAL A 53 -3.55 -0.91 -11.55
C VAL A 53 -2.06 -1.17 -11.72
N PRO A 54 -1.38 -0.43 -12.61
CA PRO A 54 0.05 -0.64 -12.85
C PRO A 54 0.86 -0.42 -11.58
N PRO A 55 1.84 -1.29 -11.29
CA PRO A 55 2.63 -1.20 -10.05
C PRO A 55 3.47 0.07 -9.94
N GLU A 56 3.81 0.70 -11.06
CA GLU A 56 4.65 1.91 -11.08
C GLU A 56 4.05 3.06 -10.28
N SER A 57 2.72 3.20 -10.29
CA SER A 57 2.02 4.25 -9.54
C SER A 57 2.23 4.10 -8.04
N THR A 58 2.13 2.87 -7.55
CA THR A 58 2.31 2.57 -6.13
C THR A 58 3.77 2.70 -5.74
N GLN A 59 4.69 2.25 -6.60
CA GLN A 59 6.12 2.40 -6.38
C GLN A 59 6.49 3.88 -6.18
N ALA A 60 6.00 4.75 -7.04
CA ALA A 60 6.28 6.18 -6.95
C ALA A 60 5.75 6.79 -5.65
N PHE A 61 4.56 6.39 -5.22
CA PHE A 61 3.98 6.91 -3.98
C PHE A 61 4.74 6.42 -2.75
N VAL A 62 5.08 5.13 -2.69
CA VAL A 62 5.85 4.57 -1.57
C VAL A 62 7.22 5.23 -1.47
N GLU A 63 7.90 5.44 -2.60
CA GLU A 63 9.19 6.15 -2.61
C GLU A 63 9.05 7.57 -2.09
N ALA A 64 7.97 8.27 -2.47
CA ALA A 64 7.72 9.62 -1.99
C ALA A 64 7.45 9.65 -0.48
N LEU A 65 6.70 8.67 0.05
CA LEU A 65 6.47 8.56 1.49
C LEU A 65 7.77 8.33 2.26
N VAL A 66 8.61 7.44 1.79
CA VAL A 66 9.90 7.16 2.44
C VAL A 66 10.79 8.39 2.40
N SER A 67 10.83 9.09 1.27
CA SER A 67 11.61 10.33 1.15
C SER A 67 11.13 11.43 2.09
N ALA A 68 9.84 11.44 2.43
CA ALA A 68 9.25 12.39 3.38
C ALA A 68 9.40 11.96 4.84
N GLY A 69 10.05 10.82 5.11
CA GLY A 69 10.27 10.31 6.46
C GLY A 69 9.20 9.33 6.94
N GLY A 70 8.35 8.86 6.04
CA GLY A 70 7.31 7.90 6.38
C GLY A 70 7.82 6.47 6.54
N ASP A 71 7.03 5.63 7.21
CA ASP A 71 7.29 4.20 7.37
C ASP A 71 6.44 3.46 6.35
N ALA A 72 7.00 3.17 5.19
CA ALA A 72 6.29 2.51 4.11
C ALA A 72 7.16 1.41 3.49
N GLN A 73 6.53 0.26 3.24
CA GLN A 73 7.16 -0.87 2.60
C GLN A 73 6.31 -1.29 1.40
N LEU A 74 6.98 -1.70 0.33
CA LEU A 74 6.33 -2.21 -0.87
C LEU A 74 6.83 -3.62 -1.16
N VAL A 75 5.90 -4.55 -1.34
CA VAL A 75 6.21 -5.90 -1.81
C VAL A 75 5.70 -6.05 -3.23
N GLU A 76 6.60 -6.37 -4.15
CA GLU A 76 6.27 -6.67 -5.54
C GLU A 76 6.16 -8.18 -5.70
N LEU A 77 4.94 -8.66 -5.99
CA LEU A 77 4.67 -10.07 -6.16
C LEU A 77 4.89 -10.43 -7.63
N SER A 78 6.02 -11.08 -7.91
CA SER A 78 6.46 -11.40 -9.27
C SER A 78 5.43 -12.28 -10.00
N GLY A 79 4.95 -11.82 -11.16
CA GLY A 79 3.99 -12.53 -11.97
C GLY A 79 2.55 -12.48 -11.48
N ALA A 80 2.28 -11.85 -10.33
CA ALA A 80 0.93 -11.78 -9.79
C ALA A 80 0.10 -10.72 -10.54
N ASP A 81 -1.17 -11.06 -10.81
CA ASP A 81 -2.12 -10.11 -11.38
C ASP A 81 -2.95 -9.44 -10.29
N HIS A 82 -3.89 -8.59 -10.71
CA HIS A 82 -4.73 -7.83 -9.78
C HIS A 82 -5.50 -8.72 -8.81
N PHE A 83 -5.94 -9.90 -9.25
CA PHE A 83 -6.80 -10.78 -8.48
C PHE A 83 -6.04 -11.75 -7.58
N SER A 84 -4.78 -12.03 -7.86
CA SER A 84 -3.98 -12.96 -7.05
C SER A 84 -3.24 -12.30 -5.90
N VAL A 85 -3.07 -10.96 -5.93
CA VAL A 85 -2.34 -10.23 -4.88
C VAL A 85 -2.92 -10.46 -3.49
N PRO A 86 -4.25 -10.37 -3.24
CA PRO A 86 -4.77 -10.58 -1.89
C PRO A 86 -4.44 -11.95 -1.32
N SER A 87 -4.61 -13.02 -2.11
CA SER A 87 -4.29 -14.37 -1.66
C SER A 87 -2.82 -14.51 -1.32
N LEU A 88 -1.93 -14.01 -2.18
CA LEU A 88 -0.50 -14.10 -1.95
C LEU A 88 -0.05 -13.28 -0.74
N ALA A 89 -0.66 -12.10 -0.52
CA ALA A 89 -0.33 -11.26 0.62
C ALA A 89 -0.73 -11.90 1.95
N TYR A 90 -1.93 -12.49 2.03
CA TYR A 90 -2.43 -13.08 3.28
C TYR A 90 -1.95 -14.50 3.52
N LEU A 91 -1.74 -15.28 2.45
CA LEU A 91 -1.35 -16.67 2.56
C LEU A 91 0.16 -16.89 2.38
N GLY A 92 0.90 -15.85 2.04
CA GLY A 92 2.36 -15.92 1.91
C GLY A 92 3.07 -15.73 3.25
N ASP A 93 4.39 -15.60 3.20
CA ASP A 93 5.26 -15.53 4.38
C ASP A 93 5.46 -14.10 4.88
N TYR A 94 4.42 -13.25 4.81
CA TYR A 94 4.55 -11.83 5.12
C TYR A 94 4.04 -11.44 6.50
N ASP A 95 3.41 -12.37 7.23
CA ASP A 95 2.83 -12.11 8.55
C ASP A 95 1.96 -10.86 8.58
N LEU A 96 1.17 -10.65 7.51
CA LEU A 96 0.43 -9.41 7.31
C LEU A 96 -0.55 -9.14 8.43
N VAL A 97 -1.26 -10.17 8.91
CA VAL A 97 -2.24 -10.01 10.00
C VAL A 97 -1.55 -9.55 11.27
N ASP A 98 -0.41 -10.16 11.63
CA ASP A 98 0.35 -9.76 12.81
C ASP A 98 0.89 -8.34 12.67
N TRP A 99 1.38 -7.98 11.48
CA TRP A 99 1.85 -6.62 11.22
C TRP A 99 0.74 -5.60 11.42
N LEU A 100 -0.47 -5.88 10.91
CA LEU A 100 -1.62 -4.99 11.06
C LEU A 100 -2.02 -4.80 12.52
N GLN A 101 -1.79 -5.82 13.36
CA GLN A 101 -2.08 -5.77 14.80
C GLN A 101 -0.94 -5.14 15.60
N GLY A 102 0.14 -4.74 14.96
CA GLY A 102 1.29 -4.13 15.63
C GLY A 102 2.22 -5.10 16.33
N LYS A 103 2.18 -6.37 15.92
CA LYS A 103 3.01 -7.41 16.54
C LYS A 103 4.35 -7.59 15.86
#